data_c67eea6dfd034f7672bef8755b0934d6
#
_entry.id   c67eea6dfd034f7672bef8755b0934d6
#
_cell.length_a   1.000
_cell.length_b   1.000
_cell.length_c   1.000
_cell.angle_alpha   90.00
_cell.angle_beta   90.00
_cell.angle_gamma   90.00
#
_symmetry.space_group_name_H-M   'P 1'
#
loop_
_entity.id
_entity.type
_entity.pdbx_description
1 polymer ?
#
loop_
_entity_poly.entity_id
_entity_poly.type
_entity_poly.pdbx_seq_one_letter_code
_entity_poly.pdbx_strand_id
1 'polypeptide(L)'
;MILTAMGASILIWMDLANPFVWACLFVTLGFGTIGFMDDWDKVRKASTAGISGRTRLLLEFVIAGAAAWMIMGQNGPHLYLPFTSRMYFDLGYFYPVFAAFTIVAFGNAVNLTDGLDGLATMPVIIASVAFMIIACLLYTSPSPRD
;
A
#
# COMPACT_ATOMS: atom_id res chain seq x y z
N MET A 1 -11.42 -0.25 -14.15
CA MET A 1 -10.42 -0.70 -15.13
C MET A 1 -9.00 -0.80 -14.54
N ILE A 2 -8.47 0.22 -13.82
CA ILE A 2 -7.10 0.17 -13.26
C ILE A 2 -6.93 -0.96 -12.24
N LEU A 3 -7.85 -1.09 -11.28
CA LEU A 3 -7.80 -2.16 -10.26
C LEU A 3 -7.88 -3.57 -10.85
N THR A 4 -8.70 -3.75 -11.88
CA THR A 4 -8.81 -5.06 -12.56
C THR A 4 -7.55 -5.38 -13.35
N ALA A 5 -6.93 -4.41 -14.01
CA ALA A 5 -5.68 -4.59 -14.72
C ALA A 5 -4.51 -4.89 -13.76
N MET A 6 -4.41 -4.15 -12.65
CA MET A 6 -3.41 -4.41 -11.62
C MET A 6 -3.60 -5.78 -10.97
N GLY A 7 -4.82 -6.13 -10.59
CA GLY A 7 -5.12 -7.44 -10.02
C GLY A 7 -4.77 -8.58 -10.96
N ALA A 8 -5.17 -8.49 -12.24
CA ALA A 8 -4.84 -9.49 -13.25
C ALA A 8 -3.31 -9.60 -13.46
N SER A 9 -2.61 -8.47 -13.54
CA SER A 9 -1.15 -8.45 -13.68
C SER A 9 -0.45 -9.12 -12.50
N ILE A 10 -0.86 -8.82 -11.27
CA ILE A 10 -0.31 -9.44 -10.06
C ILE A 10 -0.54 -10.96 -10.08
N LEU A 11 -1.75 -11.40 -10.42
CA LEU A 11 -2.08 -12.84 -10.44
C LEU A 11 -1.33 -13.62 -11.52
N ILE A 12 -0.94 -12.98 -12.63
CA ILE A 12 -0.25 -13.62 -13.75
C ILE A 12 1.27 -13.63 -13.55
N TRP A 13 1.84 -12.54 -13.02
CA TRP A 13 3.29 -12.31 -13.05
C TRP A 13 3.99 -12.45 -11.70
N MET A 14 3.24 -12.39 -10.58
CA MET A 14 3.84 -12.43 -9.25
C MET A 14 3.83 -13.84 -8.67
N ASP A 15 4.80 -14.11 -7.79
CA ASP A 15 4.83 -15.34 -7.01
C ASP A 15 3.71 -15.34 -5.95
N LEU A 16 2.67 -16.12 -6.21
CA LEU A 16 1.50 -16.22 -5.34
C LEU A 16 1.78 -17.02 -4.04
N ALA A 17 2.93 -17.66 -3.93
CA ALA A 17 3.35 -18.28 -2.67
C ALA A 17 3.85 -17.24 -1.66
N ASN A 18 4.16 -16.02 -2.12
CA ASN A 18 4.66 -14.96 -1.28
C ASN A 18 3.50 -14.21 -0.58
N PRO A 19 3.40 -14.24 0.77
CA PRO A 19 2.33 -13.60 1.52
C PRO A 19 2.32 -12.06 1.41
N PHE A 20 3.44 -11.44 1.08
CA PHE A 20 3.51 -9.99 0.84
C PHE A 20 2.70 -9.57 -0.38
N VAL A 21 2.65 -10.43 -1.42
CA VAL A 21 1.83 -10.18 -2.62
C VAL A 21 0.36 -10.10 -2.25
N TRP A 22 -0.10 -11.02 -1.40
CA TRP A 22 -1.48 -11.03 -0.91
C TRP A 22 -1.80 -9.83 -0.03
N ALA A 23 -0.89 -9.45 0.85
CA ALA A 23 -1.08 -8.26 1.70
C ALA A 23 -1.18 -6.98 0.86
N CYS A 24 -0.31 -6.80 -0.14
CA CYS A 24 -0.38 -5.66 -1.07
C CYS A 24 -1.67 -5.67 -1.89
N LEU A 25 -2.06 -6.83 -2.42
CA LEU A 25 -3.29 -6.99 -3.19
C LEU A 25 -4.52 -6.67 -2.33
N PHE A 26 -4.54 -7.16 -1.09
CA PHE A 26 -5.61 -6.91 -0.14
C PHE A 26 -5.78 -5.42 0.19
N VAL A 27 -4.69 -4.70 0.47
CA VAL A 27 -4.71 -3.25 0.71
C VAL A 27 -5.18 -2.51 -0.55
N THR A 28 -4.63 -2.85 -1.72
CA THR A 28 -4.97 -2.19 -2.98
C THR A 28 -6.45 -2.36 -3.33
N LEU A 29 -6.97 -3.58 -3.26
CA LEU A 29 -8.38 -3.85 -3.52
C LEU A 29 -9.29 -3.25 -2.45
N GLY A 30 -8.87 -3.30 -1.18
CA GLY A 30 -9.63 -2.74 -0.07
C GLY A 30 -9.78 -1.22 -0.19
N PHE A 31 -8.68 -0.50 -0.38
CA PHE A 31 -8.70 0.96 -0.55
C PHE A 31 -9.42 1.35 -1.84
N GLY A 32 -9.19 0.61 -2.92
CA GLY A 32 -9.91 0.83 -4.18
C GLY A 32 -11.42 0.62 -4.07
N THR A 33 -11.85 -0.35 -3.29
CA THR A 33 -13.29 -0.59 -3.01
C THR A 33 -13.89 0.55 -2.20
N ILE A 34 -13.18 1.04 -1.18
CA ILE A 34 -13.61 2.21 -0.39
C ILE A 34 -13.78 3.44 -1.30
N GLY A 35 -12.80 3.71 -2.16
CA GLY A 35 -12.86 4.81 -3.12
C GLY A 35 -14.03 4.66 -4.09
N PHE A 36 -14.23 3.46 -4.62
CA PHE A 36 -15.36 3.17 -5.51
C PHE A 36 -16.72 3.38 -4.80
N MET A 37 -16.86 2.94 -3.57
CA MET A 37 -18.09 3.14 -2.79
C MET A 37 -18.36 4.62 -2.51
N ASP A 38 -17.31 5.39 -2.23
CA ASP A 38 -17.42 6.84 -2.01
C ASP A 38 -17.91 7.55 -3.27
N ASP A 39 -17.33 7.24 -4.42
CA ASP A 39 -17.71 7.82 -5.69
C ASP A 39 -19.10 7.35 -6.16
N TRP A 40 -19.43 6.08 -5.95
CA TRP A 40 -20.75 5.54 -6.25
C TRP A 40 -21.86 6.23 -5.44
N ASP A 41 -21.61 6.47 -4.16
CA ASP A 41 -22.55 7.18 -3.29
C ASP A 41 -22.78 8.62 -3.75
N LYS A 42 -21.74 9.32 -4.18
CA LYS A 42 -21.83 10.67 -4.76
C LYS A 42 -22.68 10.69 -6.02
N VAL A 43 -22.43 9.75 -6.94
CA VAL A 43 -23.20 9.64 -8.20
C VAL A 43 -24.66 9.31 -7.92
N ARG A 44 -24.93 8.34 -7.03
CA ARG A 44 -26.29 7.88 -6.74
C ARG A 44 -27.14 8.95 -6.04
N LYS A 45 -26.52 9.71 -5.14
CA LYS A 45 -27.20 10.76 -4.37
C LYS A 45 -27.22 12.11 -5.07
N ALA A 46 -26.57 12.23 -6.25
CA ALA A 46 -26.35 13.49 -6.98
C ALA A 46 -25.84 14.59 -6.02
N SER A 47 -24.98 14.25 -5.08
CA SER A 47 -24.48 15.10 -4.01
C SER A 47 -22.96 14.97 -3.94
N THR A 48 -22.30 16.04 -3.53
CA THR A 48 -20.85 16.03 -3.24
C THR A 48 -20.50 15.29 -1.94
N ALA A 49 -21.51 14.93 -1.14
CA ALA A 49 -21.34 14.20 0.12
C ALA A 49 -21.29 12.68 -0.15
N GLY A 50 -20.11 12.12 -0.20
CA GLY A 50 -19.86 10.68 -0.22
C GLY A 50 -19.94 10.07 1.20
N ILE A 51 -19.17 9.01 1.43
CA ILE A 51 -19.01 8.36 2.74
C ILE A 51 -18.42 9.37 3.74
N SER A 52 -18.87 9.33 5.00
CA SER A 52 -18.30 10.22 6.02
C SER A 52 -16.78 9.97 6.15
N GLY A 53 -15.98 11.04 6.25
CA GLY A 53 -14.52 10.93 6.34
C GLY A 53 -14.06 10.05 7.50
N ARG A 54 -14.81 10.04 8.63
CA ARG A 54 -14.51 9.17 9.79
C ARG A 54 -14.71 7.70 9.47
N THR A 55 -15.79 7.35 8.77
CA THR A 55 -16.08 5.96 8.35
C THR A 55 -15.03 5.48 7.35
N ARG A 56 -14.65 6.33 6.39
CA ARG A 56 -13.59 6.05 5.43
C ARG A 56 -12.27 5.74 6.12
N LEU A 57 -11.80 6.63 7.00
CA LEU A 57 -10.57 6.43 7.77
C LEU A 57 -10.62 5.15 8.61
N LEU A 58 -11.74 4.88 9.28
CA LEU A 58 -11.90 3.66 10.08
C LEU A 58 -11.75 2.41 9.23
N LEU A 59 -12.40 2.36 8.07
CA LEU A 59 -12.29 1.22 7.14
C LEU A 59 -10.85 1.06 6.62
N GLU A 60 -10.18 2.15 6.27
CA GLU A 60 -8.79 2.14 5.84
C GLU A 60 -7.87 1.59 6.94
N PHE A 61 -8.07 2.01 8.21
CA PHE A 61 -7.30 1.49 9.34
C PHE A 61 -7.55 0.00 9.62
N VAL A 62 -8.77 -0.48 9.46
CA VAL A 62 -9.09 -1.91 9.61
C VAL A 62 -8.38 -2.73 8.54
N ILE A 63 -8.44 -2.32 7.29
CA ILE A 63 -7.79 -3.02 6.18
C ILE A 63 -6.27 -2.99 6.33
N ALA A 64 -5.70 -1.82 6.61
CA ALA A 64 -4.26 -1.66 6.80
C ALA A 64 -3.75 -2.44 8.02
N GLY A 65 -4.49 -2.44 9.11
CA GLY A 65 -4.17 -3.22 10.32
C GLY A 65 -4.18 -4.73 10.08
N ALA A 66 -5.17 -5.23 9.34
CA ALA A 66 -5.24 -6.64 8.96
C ALA A 66 -4.05 -7.04 8.07
N ALA A 67 -3.70 -6.23 7.08
CA ALA A 67 -2.53 -6.46 6.24
C ALA A 67 -1.21 -6.42 7.04
N ALA A 68 -1.06 -5.45 7.93
CA ALA A 68 0.11 -5.33 8.80
C ALA A 68 0.25 -6.53 9.73
N TRP A 69 -0.86 -7.05 10.25
CA TRP A 69 -0.86 -8.28 11.05
C TRP A 69 -0.41 -9.51 10.26
N MET A 70 -0.88 -9.64 9.00
CA MET A 70 -0.42 -10.72 8.11
C MET A 70 1.10 -10.66 7.87
N ILE A 71 1.65 -9.47 7.65
CA ILE A 71 3.08 -9.26 7.41
C ILE A 71 3.89 -9.53 8.68
N MET A 72 3.42 -9.10 9.85
CA MET A 72 4.08 -9.33 11.13
C MET A 72 4.27 -10.83 11.41
N GLY A 73 3.30 -11.66 11.02
CA GLY A 73 3.39 -13.12 11.17
C GLY A 73 4.54 -13.76 10.35
N GLN A 74 5.04 -13.08 9.33
CA GLN A 74 6.10 -13.59 8.44
C GLN A 74 7.51 -13.10 8.83
N ASN A 75 7.65 -11.81 9.13
CA ASN A 75 8.95 -11.17 9.32
C ASN A 75 9.24 -10.75 10.77
N GLY A 76 8.30 -10.97 11.68
CA GLY A 76 8.37 -10.42 13.02
C GLY A 76 8.12 -8.90 13.09
N PRO A 77 8.07 -8.32 14.29
CA PRO A 77 7.72 -6.94 14.54
C PRO A 77 8.92 -5.98 14.42
N HIS A 78 9.83 -6.21 13.47
CA HIS A 78 11.06 -5.46 13.35
C HIS A 78 10.94 -4.29 12.38
N LEU A 79 11.29 -3.10 12.85
CA LEU A 79 11.43 -1.89 12.03
C LEU A 79 12.91 -1.64 11.77
N TYR A 80 13.31 -1.71 10.51
CA TYR A 80 14.68 -1.41 10.09
C TYR A 80 14.84 0.07 9.79
N LEU A 81 15.87 0.70 10.36
CA LEU A 81 16.19 2.08 10.05
C LEU A 81 16.89 2.19 8.70
N PRO A 82 16.46 3.10 7.82
CA PRO A 82 17.18 3.39 6.60
C PRO A 82 18.61 3.89 6.94
N PHE A 83 19.57 3.52 6.10
CA PHE A 83 20.99 3.87 6.24
C PHE A 83 21.78 3.18 7.36
N THR A 84 21.15 2.32 8.16
CA THR A 84 21.85 1.60 9.24
C THR A 84 21.53 0.12 9.13
N SER A 85 22.43 -0.63 8.50
CA SER A 85 22.21 -2.05 8.14
C SER A 85 22.13 -3.03 9.32
N ARG A 86 22.25 -2.57 10.57
CA ARG A 86 22.25 -3.43 11.75
C ARG A 86 21.36 -2.95 12.91
N MET A 87 20.73 -1.80 12.81
CA MET A 87 19.82 -1.33 13.84
C MET A 87 18.38 -1.60 13.44
N TYR A 88 17.71 -2.44 14.19
CA TYR A 88 16.28 -2.64 14.12
C TYR A 88 15.67 -2.35 15.49
N PHE A 89 14.47 -1.78 15.48
CA PHE A 89 13.65 -1.65 16.67
C PHE A 89 12.60 -2.75 16.66
N ASP A 90 12.52 -3.48 17.74
CA ASP A 90 11.43 -4.42 17.96
C ASP A 90 10.24 -3.65 18.53
N LEU A 91 9.21 -3.46 17.71
CA LEU A 91 7.98 -2.78 18.08
C LEU A 91 6.98 -3.71 18.78
N GLY A 92 7.24 -5.02 18.81
CA GLY A 92 6.33 -5.99 19.38
C GLY A 92 4.91 -5.84 18.85
N TYR A 93 3.92 -5.89 19.74
CA TYR A 93 2.51 -5.73 19.37
C TYR A 93 2.12 -4.32 18.86
N PHE A 94 3.01 -3.33 18.97
CA PHE A 94 2.77 -1.99 18.44
C PHE A 94 3.02 -1.92 16.92
N TYR A 95 3.74 -2.90 16.35
CA TYR A 95 4.06 -2.95 14.92
C TYR A 95 2.83 -2.81 13.99
N PRO A 96 1.73 -3.57 14.16
CA PRO A 96 0.56 -3.44 13.27
C PRO A 96 -0.08 -2.07 13.32
N VAL A 97 -0.09 -1.44 14.51
CA VAL A 97 -0.65 -0.09 14.69
C VAL A 97 0.20 0.94 13.94
N PHE A 98 1.51 0.87 14.10
CA PHE A 98 2.45 1.77 13.41
C PHE A 98 2.39 1.57 11.89
N ALA A 99 2.39 0.32 11.42
CA ALA A 99 2.30 0.00 10.01
C ALA A 99 0.96 0.44 9.39
N ALA A 100 -0.15 0.21 10.09
CA ALA A 100 -1.47 0.67 9.65
C ALA A 100 -1.53 2.20 9.55
N PHE A 101 -1.00 2.91 10.55
CA PHE A 101 -0.90 4.37 10.52
C PHE A 101 -0.09 4.85 9.32
N THR A 102 1.04 4.22 9.06
CA THR A 102 1.91 4.54 7.91
C THR A 102 1.17 4.34 6.58
N ILE A 103 0.54 3.18 6.38
CA ILE A 103 -0.21 2.86 5.15
C ILE A 103 -1.34 3.88 4.92
N VAL A 104 -2.14 4.15 5.95
CA VAL A 104 -3.27 5.08 5.86
C VAL A 104 -2.78 6.51 5.63
N ALA A 105 -1.71 6.94 6.32
CA ALA A 105 -1.13 8.28 6.15
C ALA A 105 -0.63 8.49 4.71
N PHE A 106 0.14 7.55 4.17
CA PHE A 106 0.62 7.64 2.79
C PHE A 106 -0.51 7.57 1.76
N GLY A 107 -1.48 6.67 1.94
CA GLY A 107 -2.64 6.56 1.05
C GLY A 107 -3.45 7.86 0.99
N ASN A 108 -3.72 8.47 2.14
CA ASN A 108 -4.43 9.74 2.20
C ASN A 108 -3.58 10.93 1.73
N ALA A 109 -2.27 10.94 1.98
CA ALA A 109 -1.37 11.97 1.47
C ALA A 109 -1.36 12.01 -0.07
N VAL A 110 -1.26 10.83 -0.72
CA VAL A 110 -1.35 10.74 -2.19
C VAL A 110 -2.71 11.21 -2.69
N ASN A 111 -3.80 10.83 -2.04
CA ASN A 111 -5.15 11.27 -2.41
C ASN A 111 -5.35 12.79 -2.25
N LEU A 112 -4.75 13.40 -1.23
CA LEU A 112 -4.77 14.86 -1.06
C LEU A 112 -3.92 15.58 -2.13
N THR A 113 -2.80 14.99 -2.53
CA THR A 113 -1.93 15.53 -3.57
C THR A 113 -2.62 15.53 -4.94
N ASP A 114 -3.53 14.59 -5.18
CA ASP A 114 -4.30 14.49 -6.43
C ASP A 114 -5.50 15.48 -6.50
N GLY A 115 -5.56 16.43 -5.59
CA GLY A 115 -6.57 17.50 -5.60
C GLY A 115 -6.45 18.49 -6.77
N LEU A 116 -5.32 18.50 -7.48
CA LEU A 116 -5.11 19.22 -8.74
C LEU A 116 -4.76 18.21 -9.83
N ASP A 117 -5.40 18.29 -10.97
CA ASP A 117 -5.25 17.38 -12.10
C ASP A 117 -3.77 17.16 -12.48
N GLY A 118 -3.31 15.93 -12.35
CA GLY A 118 -1.96 15.51 -12.70
C GLY A 118 -0.86 15.80 -11.67
N LEU A 119 -1.16 16.43 -10.53
CA LEU A 119 -0.14 16.73 -9.52
C LEU A 119 0.43 15.45 -8.88
N ALA A 120 -0.39 14.44 -8.64
CA ALA A 120 0.08 13.15 -8.11
C ALA A 120 0.82 12.31 -9.15
N THR A 121 0.63 12.55 -10.44
CA THR A 121 1.20 11.74 -11.53
C THR A 121 2.73 11.77 -11.52
N MET A 122 3.34 12.94 -11.37
CA MET A 122 4.81 13.06 -11.38
C MET A 122 5.50 12.34 -10.21
N PRO A 123 5.08 12.52 -8.96
CA PRO A 123 5.63 11.74 -7.83
C PRO A 123 5.47 10.22 -8.03
N VAL A 124 4.34 9.76 -8.56
CA VAL A 124 4.11 8.34 -8.82
C VAL A 124 5.05 7.80 -9.90
N ILE A 125 5.27 8.55 -10.99
CA ILE A 125 6.23 8.19 -12.04
C ILE A 125 7.64 8.10 -11.46
N ILE A 126 8.07 9.10 -10.69
CA ILE A 126 9.41 9.13 -10.08
C ILE A 126 9.60 7.93 -9.15
N ALA A 127 8.64 7.67 -8.27
CA ALA A 127 8.69 6.53 -7.37
C ALA A 127 8.72 5.19 -8.13
N SER A 128 7.90 5.04 -9.16
CA SER A 128 7.85 3.83 -9.99
C SER A 128 9.18 3.57 -10.72
N VAL A 129 9.78 4.62 -11.27
CA VAL A 129 11.11 4.54 -11.92
C VAL A 129 12.18 4.16 -10.88
N ALA A 130 12.18 4.78 -9.71
CA ALA A 130 13.12 4.45 -8.64
C ALA A 130 13.02 2.98 -8.21
N PHE A 131 11.80 2.47 -7.97
CA PHE A 131 11.59 1.05 -7.64
C PHE A 131 11.99 0.12 -8.79
N MET A 132 11.73 0.51 -10.03
CA MET A 132 12.16 -0.27 -11.21
C MET A 132 13.68 -0.38 -11.28
N ILE A 133 14.41 0.71 -11.05
CA ILE A 133 15.88 0.71 -11.02
C ILE A 133 16.39 -0.19 -9.88
N ILE A 134 15.84 -0.06 -8.68
CA ILE A 134 16.20 -0.90 -7.54
C ILE A 134 15.96 -2.38 -7.85
N ALA A 135 14.81 -2.72 -8.40
CA ALA A 135 14.48 -4.09 -8.78
C ALA A 135 15.45 -4.64 -9.83
N CYS A 136 15.78 -3.85 -10.86
CA CYS A 136 16.78 -4.24 -11.86
C CYS A 136 18.16 -4.49 -11.24
N LEU A 137 18.61 -3.60 -10.34
CA LEU A 137 19.91 -3.74 -9.68
C LEU A 137 19.95 -4.97 -8.77
N LEU A 138 18.88 -5.25 -8.03
CA LEU A 138 18.80 -6.43 -7.17
C LEU A 138 18.76 -7.74 -7.98
N TYR A 139 18.09 -7.73 -9.14
CA TYR A 139 18.01 -8.90 -10.01
C TYR A 139 19.31 -9.17 -10.75
N THR A 140 20.07 -8.14 -11.12
CA THR A 140 21.32 -8.25 -11.87
C THR A 140 22.57 -8.37 -10.98
N SER A 141 22.46 -8.12 -9.69
CA SER A 141 23.57 -8.31 -8.75
C SER A 141 23.84 -9.81 -8.54
N PRO A 142 25.10 -10.26 -8.65
CA PRO A 142 25.43 -11.66 -8.35
C PRO A 142 25.08 -11.95 -6.89
N SER A 143 24.43 -13.09 -6.67
CA SER A 143 24.09 -13.56 -5.33
C SER A 143 25.37 -13.75 -4.51
N PRO A 144 25.42 -13.32 -3.24
CA PRO A 144 26.58 -13.62 -2.38
C PRO A 144 26.78 -15.12 -2.09
N ARG A 145 25.97 -15.98 -2.68
CA ARG A 145 25.98 -17.45 -2.50
C ARG A 145 26.51 -18.24 -3.70
N ASP A 146 26.93 -17.55 -4.77
CA ASP A 146 27.56 -18.19 -5.95
C ASP A 146 29.08 -18.16 -5.86
#